data_54bd6ae269fefa22a2b29347ac19845a
#
_entry.id   54bd6ae269fefa22a2b29347ac19845a
#
_cell.length_a   1.000
_cell.length_b   1.000
_cell.length_c   1.000
_cell.angle_alpha   90.00
_cell.angle_beta   90.00
_cell.angle_gamma   90.00
#
_symmetry.space_group_name_H-M   'P 1'
#
loop_
_entity.id
_entity.type
_entity.pdbx_description
1 polymer ?
#
loop_
_entity_poly.entity_id
_entity_poly.type
_entity_poly.pdbx_seq_one_letter_code
_entity_poly.pdbx_strand_id
1 'polypeptide(L)'
;MENTNSFDFKRHIPLFIVLLSGAFITILNQTLLGTALPPIMKDLNLTESTAQWLQSIFMLVNGIMIPVTAFLIDKFTTRKLFLTAMGLFATGTLIAAIAPSFSFLMVGRILQASGAGIMMPLMQTILFLIFPVHRRGTAMGLFGLVIAFAPAIGPTLSGFLVDQFPWRSVFYVILPIAVLDIIAAYFLLRNVTEQKNPRLDILSVILSTIGFGGILYGFSVAGDAGWGSYQVILTIVLGAISLYFFITRQLKLKEPLLEFRVFKHGIFTLATALGMVVFAAMIGTNVILPLYMQNMIGFSAFKSGLVLLPGAIIMGFSNPITGYIFDRFGGKWLARGGLLILALTTFAFTNLTEDTTFTYLATMNGLRMIAIAMVMMPMTTLALNQLPDDLIPHGTAVNNTFRQVSGSIGTAVLVTIMSTAAIPGGDVEGIIHGVNISFLVAAIAAIIGFFLSFKLKEG
;
A
#
# COMPACT_ATOMS: atom_id res chain seq x y z
N MET A 1 -9.92 32.66 -27.36
CA MET A 1 -8.96 33.19 -26.37
C MET A 1 -9.37 32.55 -25.05
N GLU A 2 -8.91 31.33 -24.82
CA GLU A 2 -9.13 30.61 -23.54
C GLU A 2 -8.31 31.32 -22.47
N ASN A 3 -9.03 31.77 -21.44
CA ASN A 3 -8.40 32.22 -20.20
C ASN A 3 -7.58 31.07 -19.62
N THR A 4 -6.28 31.09 -19.85
CA THR A 4 -5.32 30.30 -19.07
C THR A 4 -5.33 30.83 -17.64
N ASN A 5 -6.34 30.38 -16.85
CA ASN A 5 -6.29 30.53 -15.41
C ASN A 5 -5.02 29.80 -14.97
N SER A 6 -3.96 30.56 -14.74
CA SER A 6 -2.73 30.05 -14.22
C SER A 6 -3.05 29.33 -12.91
N PHE A 7 -2.85 28.02 -12.88
CA PHE A 7 -3.03 27.19 -11.69
C PHE A 7 -2.23 27.83 -10.54
N ASP A 8 -2.93 28.49 -9.63
CA ASP A 8 -2.30 29.14 -8.49
C ASP A 8 -1.97 28.08 -7.43
N PHE A 9 -0.78 27.48 -7.59
CA PHE A 9 -0.28 26.49 -6.65
C PHE A 9 -0.28 26.98 -5.20
N LYS A 10 0.01 28.28 -4.96
CA LYS A 10 0.06 28.85 -3.61
C LYS A 10 -1.28 28.76 -2.89
N ARG A 11 -2.37 28.91 -3.61
CA ARG A 11 -3.74 28.83 -3.05
C ARG A 11 -4.10 27.41 -2.60
N HIS A 12 -3.49 26.39 -3.18
CA HIS A 12 -3.76 24.98 -2.87
C HIS A 12 -2.77 24.36 -1.89
N ILE A 13 -1.67 25.05 -1.54
CA ILE A 13 -0.67 24.55 -0.59
C ILE A 13 -1.28 24.11 0.76
N PRO A 14 -2.15 24.90 1.43
CA PRO A 14 -2.69 24.48 2.72
C PRO A 14 -3.52 23.20 2.62
N LEU A 15 -4.36 23.10 1.59
CA LEU A 15 -5.13 21.89 1.29
C LEU A 15 -4.20 20.68 1.09
N PHE A 16 -3.12 20.89 0.34
CA PHE A 16 -2.16 19.85 0.00
C PHE A 16 -1.41 19.35 1.24
N ILE A 17 -0.99 20.25 2.14
CA ILE A 17 -0.33 19.90 3.39
C ILE A 17 -1.24 19.04 4.26
N VAL A 18 -2.50 19.42 4.45
CA VAL A 18 -3.47 18.66 5.24
C VAL A 18 -3.70 17.26 4.66
N LEU A 19 -3.85 17.14 3.35
CA LEU A 19 -4.03 15.84 2.72
C LEU A 19 -2.80 14.94 2.87
N LEU A 20 -1.59 15.49 2.68
CA LEU A 20 -0.35 14.76 2.82
C LEU A 20 -0.09 14.36 4.27
N SER A 21 -0.37 15.24 5.25
CA SER A 21 -0.21 14.92 6.67
C SER A 21 -1.16 13.82 7.11
N GLY A 22 -2.43 13.85 6.70
CA GLY A 22 -3.40 12.80 7.00
C GLY A 22 -2.97 11.44 6.43
N ALA A 23 -2.50 11.40 5.18
CA ALA A 23 -1.96 10.17 4.59
C ALA A 23 -0.68 9.72 5.31
N PHE A 24 0.24 10.63 5.63
CA PHE A 24 1.47 10.32 6.36
C PHE A 24 1.18 9.67 7.71
N ILE A 25 0.28 10.26 8.50
CA ILE A 25 -0.08 9.78 9.83
C ILE A 25 -0.70 8.37 9.76
N THR A 26 -1.59 8.14 8.79
CA THR A 26 -2.25 6.84 8.64
C THR A 26 -1.29 5.73 8.21
N ILE A 27 -0.35 6.02 7.31
CA ILE A 27 0.69 5.07 6.88
C ILE A 27 1.71 4.86 8.00
N LEU A 28 2.14 5.93 8.67
CA LEU A 28 3.05 5.85 9.81
C LEU A 28 2.49 4.95 10.91
N ASN A 29 1.23 5.13 11.30
CA ASN A 29 0.56 4.30 12.31
C ASN A 29 0.52 2.82 11.94
N GLN A 30 0.40 2.49 10.65
CA GLN A 30 0.44 1.11 10.19
C GLN A 30 1.78 0.42 10.50
N THR A 31 2.88 1.16 10.41
CA THR A 31 4.24 0.62 10.56
C THR A 31 4.78 0.70 12.00
N LEU A 32 4.26 1.63 12.80
CA LEU A 32 4.65 1.79 14.20
C LEU A 32 4.36 0.54 15.05
N LEU A 33 3.29 -0.17 14.77
CA LEU A 33 2.86 -1.28 15.60
C LEU A 33 3.81 -2.49 15.53
N GLY A 34 4.55 -2.67 14.44
CA GLY A 34 5.41 -3.84 14.25
C GLY A 34 6.43 -4.02 15.37
N THR A 35 7.11 -2.94 15.73
CA THR A 35 8.11 -2.94 16.82
C THR A 35 7.49 -2.87 18.22
N ALA A 36 6.23 -2.46 18.33
CA ALA A 36 5.49 -2.41 19.58
C ALA A 36 4.84 -3.76 19.97
N LEU A 37 4.77 -4.74 19.06
CA LEU A 37 4.13 -6.03 19.33
C LEU A 37 4.73 -6.79 20.53
N PRO A 38 6.07 -6.96 20.69
CA PRO A 38 6.63 -7.70 21.82
C PRO A 38 6.26 -7.11 23.19
N PRO A 39 6.38 -5.80 23.46
CA PRO A 39 5.91 -5.22 24.71
C PRO A 39 4.39 -5.32 24.91
N ILE A 40 3.58 -5.24 23.84
CA ILE A 40 2.11 -5.47 23.92
C ILE A 40 1.83 -6.91 24.33
N MET A 41 2.51 -7.88 23.72
CA MET A 41 2.38 -9.31 24.07
C MET A 41 2.67 -9.56 25.55
N LYS A 42 3.73 -8.94 26.05
CA LYS A 42 4.12 -9.07 27.46
C LYS A 42 3.10 -8.43 28.42
N ASP A 43 2.62 -7.23 28.11
CA ASP A 43 1.69 -6.47 28.96
C ASP A 43 0.29 -7.11 29.01
N LEU A 44 -0.18 -7.62 27.88
CA LEU A 44 -1.52 -8.22 27.76
C LEU A 44 -1.54 -9.74 27.82
N ASN A 45 -0.39 -10.39 28.08
CA ASN A 45 -0.22 -11.85 28.13
C ASN A 45 -0.73 -12.56 26.87
N LEU A 46 -0.32 -12.08 25.67
CA LEU A 46 -0.77 -12.60 24.37
C LEU A 46 0.25 -13.57 23.79
N THR A 47 -0.24 -14.55 23.03
CA THR A 47 0.59 -15.35 22.13
C THR A 47 0.98 -14.54 20.90
N GLU A 48 2.06 -14.93 20.22
CA GLU A 48 2.52 -14.27 19.01
C GLU A 48 1.43 -14.26 17.91
N SER A 49 0.78 -15.41 17.70
CA SER A 49 -0.31 -15.51 16.71
C SER A 49 -1.49 -14.61 17.04
N THR A 50 -1.83 -14.43 18.34
CA THR A 50 -2.89 -13.51 18.75
C THR A 50 -2.47 -12.05 18.52
N ALA A 51 -1.24 -11.69 18.82
CA ALA A 51 -0.74 -10.33 18.64
C ALA A 51 -0.64 -9.93 17.15
N GLN A 52 -0.27 -10.86 16.28
CA GLN A 52 -0.24 -10.63 14.83
C GLN A 52 -1.59 -10.21 14.24
N TRP A 53 -2.70 -10.62 14.88
CA TRP A 53 -4.04 -10.16 14.48
C TRP A 53 -4.21 -8.64 14.52
N LEU A 54 -3.47 -7.93 15.36
CA LEU A 54 -3.50 -6.47 15.39
C LEU A 54 -3.00 -5.82 14.09
N GLN A 55 -2.07 -6.47 13.40
CA GLN A 55 -1.64 -6.02 12.07
C GLN A 55 -2.56 -6.54 10.98
N SER A 56 -2.92 -7.82 11.03
CA SER A 56 -3.75 -8.47 10.01
C SER A 56 -5.12 -7.84 9.91
N ILE A 57 -5.79 -7.53 11.04
CA ILE A 57 -7.11 -6.87 11.03
C ILE A 57 -7.04 -5.47 10.42
N PHE A 58 -5.96 -4.73 10.67
CA PHE A 58 -5.77 -3.41 10.08
C PHE A 58 -5.64 -3.52 8.55
N MET A 59 -4.81 -4.42 8.04
CA MET A 59 -4.64 -4.64 6.60
C MET A 59 -5.92 -5.12 5.93
N LEU A 60 -6.65 -6.02 6.59
CA LEU A 60 -7.91 -6.58 6.11
C LEU A 60 -8.98 -5.50 5.99
N VAL A 61 -9.23 -4.75 7.07
CA VAL A 61 -10.25 -3.69 7.09
C VAL A 61 -9.89 -2.56 6.13
N ASN A 62 -8.61 -2.17 6.08
CA ASN A 62 -8.12 -1.19 5.11
C ASN A 62 -8.44 -1.65 3.67
N GLY A 63 -8.09 -2.88 3.32
CA GLY A 63 -8.36 -3.45 1.99
C GLY A 63 -9.84 -3.54 1.63
N ILE A 64 -10.72 -3.81 2.61
CA ILE A 64 -12.18 -3.84 2.43
C ILE A 64 -12.74 -2.42 2.23
N MET A 65 -12.19 -1.42 2.89
CA MET A 65 -12.67 -0.05 2.80
C MET A 65 -12.32 0.65 1.47
N ILE A 66 -11.21 0.28 0.85
CA ILE A 66 -10.76 0.88 -0.41
C ILE A 66 -11.83 0.82 -1.52
N PRO A 67 -12.45 -0.33 -1.84
CA PRO A 67 -13.52 -0.41 -2.85
C PRO A 67 -14.75 0.46 -2.52
N VAL A 68 -15.09 0.56 -1.23
CA VAL A 68 -16.24 1.35 -0.77
C VAL A 68 -15.98 2.85 -0.90
N THR A 69 -14.73 3.26 -0.89
CA THR A 69 -14.33 4.68 -0.87
C THR A 69 -14.76 5.41 -2.14
N ALA A 70 -14.80 4.76 -3.32
CA ALA A 70 -15.29 5.39 -4.55
C ALA A 70 -16.73 5.90 -4.38
N PHE A 71 -17.62 5.07 -3.86
CA PHE A 71 -19.00 5.44 -3.53
C PHE A 71 -19.06 6.58 -2.50
N LEU A 72 -18.20 6.53 -1.47
CA LEU A 72 -18.17 7.57 -0.43
C LEU A 72 -17.73 8.92 -1.01
N ILE A 73 -16.78 8.95 -1.95
CA ILE A 73 -16.31 10.16 -2.64
C ILE A 73 -17.41 10.75 -3.51
N ASP A 74 -18.17 9.92 -4.22
CA ASP A 74 -19.29 10.38 -5.05
C ASP A 74 -20.45 10.93 -4.21
N LYS A 75 -20.65 10.39 -3.00
CA LYS A 75 -21.81 10.76 -2.15
C LYS A 75 -21.54 11.92 -1.21
N PHE A 76 -20.36 12.02 -0.64
CA PHE A 76 -20.06 13.00 0.41
C PHE A 76 -19.07 14.06 -0.08
N THR A 77 -19.17 15.25 0.50
CA THR A 77 -18.21 16.32 0.24
C THR A 77 -16.81 15.90 0.67
N THR A 78 -15.79 16.34 -0.05
CA THR A 78 -14.37 16.10 0.27
C THR A 78 -14.07 16.40 1.75
N ARG A 79 -14.51 17.57 2.24
CA ARG A 79 -14.31 17.99 3.65
C ARG A 79 -14.99 17.04 4.63
N LYS A 80 -16.26 16.68 4.41
CA LYS A 80 -17.01 15.80 5.29
C LYS A 80 -16.38 14.41 5.34
N LEU A 81 -15.99 13.89 4.18
CA LEU A 81 -15.40 12.55 4.07
C LEU A 81 -14.02 12.49 4.74
N PHE A 82 -13.18 13.51 4.54
CA PHE A 82 -11.88 13.62 5.20
C PHE A 82 -12.02 13.69 6.71
N LEU A 83 -12.89 14.59 7.21
CA LEU A 83 -13.11 14.73 8.65
C LEU A 83 -13.67 13.44 9.28
N THR A 84 -14.55 12.71 8.57
CA THR A 84 -15.06 11.42 9.03
C THR A 84 -13.95 10.38 9.07
N ALA A 85 -13.12 10.28 8.02
CA ALA A 85 -12.01 9.32 7.94
C ALA A 85 -10.98 9.57 9.05
N MET A 86 -10.54 10.82 9.20
CA MET A 86 -9.59 11.19 10.27
C MET A 86 -10.22 11.12 11.66
N GLY A 87 -11.51 11.38 11.79
CA GLY A 87 -12.26 11.20 13.04
C GLY A 87 -12.33 9.74 13.48
N LEU A 88 -12.64 8.82 12.56
CA LEU A 88 -12.56 7.37 12.80
C LEU A 88 -11.16 6.95 13.20
N PHE A 89 -10.14 7.43 12.48
CA PHE A 89 -8.74 7.14 12.77
C PHE A 89 -8.32 7.66 14.15
N ALA A 90 -8.62 8.90 14.49
CA ALA A 90 -8.31 9.51 15.79
C ALA A 90 -9.05 8.82 16.94
N THR A 91 -10.34 8.50 16.76
CA THR A 91 -11.12 7.75 17.76
C THR A 91 -10.55 6.36 17.97
N GLY A 92 -10.20 5.64 16.89
CA GLY A 92 -9.53 4.35 16.98
C GLY A 92 -8.17 4.43 17.66
N THR A 93 -7.41 5.50 17.40
CA THR A 93 -6.12 5.76 18.06
C THR A 93 -6.29 6.04 19.54
N LEU A 94 -7.32 6.81 19.94
CA LEU A 94 -7.64 7.06 21.33
C LEU A 94 -8.03 5.75 22.06
N ILE A 95 -8.90 4.93 21.46
CA ILE A 95 -9.29 3.64 22.04
C ILE A 95 -8.06 2.73 22.20
N ALA A 96 -7.18 2.69 21.22
CA ALA A 96 -5.94 1.89 21.28
C ALA A 96 -4.97 2.43 22.36
N ALA A 97 -4.88 3.75 22.53
CA ALA A 97 -4.03 4.40 23.53
C ALA A 97 -4.43 4.08 24.99
N ILE A 98 -5.72 3.90 25.23
CA ILE A 98 -6.27 3.59 26.58
C ILE A 98 -6.71 2.15 26.72
N ALA A 99 -6.41 1.27 25.74
CA ALA A 99 -6.90 -0.11 25.70
C ALA A 99 -6.43 -0.91 26.95
N PRO A 100 -7.38 -1.45 27.73
CA PRO A 100 -7.06 -2.30 28.89
C PRO A 100 -6.89 -3.77 28.49
N SER A 101 -7.33 -4.16 27.27
CA SER A 101 -7.32 -5.54 26.82
C SER A 101 -7.14 -5.63 25.30
N PHE A 102 -6.81 -6.83 24.83
CA PHE A 102 -6.69 -7.14 23.39
C PHE A 102 -7.95 -6.78 22.59
N SER A 103 -9.13 -7.09 23.12
CA SER A 103 -10.39 -6.80 22.40
C SER A 103 -10.60 -5.30 22.17
N PHE A 104 -10.29 -4.46 23.17
CA PHE A 104 -10.32 -3.01 23.01
C PHE A 104 -9.31 -2.52 21.98
N LEU A 105 -8.11 -3.08 22.03
CA LEU A 105 -7.07 -2.74 21.05
C LEU A 105 -7.49 -3.13 19.63
N MET A 106 -8.15 -4.29 19.46
CA MET A 106 -8.71 -4.73 18.17
C MET A 106 -9.78 -3.77 17.65
N VAL A 107 -10.70 -3.31 18.50
CA VAL A 107 -11.71 -2.30 18.11
C VAL A 107 -11.03 -1.01 17.67
N GLY A 108 -10.03 -0.54 18.42
CA GLY A 108 -9.20 0.61 18.01
C GLY A 108 -8.58 0.42 16.64
N ARG A 109 -8.02 -0.74 16.36
CA ARG A 109 -7.39 -1.09 15.07
C ARG A 109 -8.38 -1.12 13.91
N ILE A 110 -9.59 -1.65 14.12
CA ILE A 110 -10.66 -1.65 13.11
C ILE A 110 -11.06 -0.22 12.75
N LEU A 111 -11.25 0.66 13.72
CA LEU A 111 -11.61 2.06 13.48
C LEU A 111 -10.47 2.82 12.77
N GLN A 112 -9.23 2.64 13.22
CA GLN A 112 -8.05 3.21 12.56
C GLN A 112 -7.97 2.77 11.09
N ALA A 113 -8.13 1.49 10.82
CA ALA A 113 -8.06 0.92 9.47
C ALA A 113 -9.21 1.40 8.57
N SER A 114 -10.41 1.57 9.13
CA SER A 114 -11.56 2.11 8.40
C SER A 114 -11.29 3.55 7.93
N GLY A 115 -10.71 4.38 8.80
CA GLY A 115 -10.28 5.73 8.42
C GLY A 115 -9.16 5.72 7.38
N ALA A 116 -8.11 4.92 7.60
CA ALA A 116 -6.97 4.82 6.70
C ALA A 116 -7.33 4.33 5.29
N GLY A 117 -8.28 3.37 5.18
CA GLY A 117 -8.76 2.83 3.90
C GLY A 117 -9.48 3.86 3.04
N ILE A 118 -10.12 4.86 3.67
CA ILE A 118 -10.74 5.99 2.97
C ILE A 118 -9.67 7.00 2.52
N MET A 119 -8.65 7.24 3.35
CA MET A 119 -7.68 8.33 3.13
C MET A 119 -6.90 8.19 1.84
N MET A 120 -6.41 7.00 1.51
CA MET A 120 -5.55 6.79 0.34
C MET A 120 -6.25 7.09 -1.00
N PRO A 121 -7.40 6.48 -1.32
CA PRO A 121 -8.11 6.81 -2.55
C PRO A 121 -8.63 8.24 -2.58
N LEU A 122 -9.12 8.76 -1.43
CA LEU A 122 -9.61 10.13 -1.32
C LEU A 122 -8.52 11.13 -1.70
N MET A 123 -7.36 11.00 -1.10
CA MET A 123 -6.23 11.89 -1.36
C MET A 123 -5.79 11.84 -2.82
N GLN A 124 -5.62 10.64 -3.40
CA GLN A 124 -5.24 10.50 -4.80
C GLN A 124 -6.29 11.15 -5.73
N THR A 125 -7.57 10.91 -5.47
CA THR A 125 -8.68 11.52 -6.24
C THR A 125 -8.62 13.06 -6.18
N ILE A 126 -8.44 13.63 -4.99
CA ILE A 126 -8.37 15.08 -4.83
C ILE A 126 -7.16 15.65 -5.57
N LEU A 127 -5.99 15.00 -5.49
CA LEU A 127 -4.80 15.43 -6.22
C LEU A 127 -5.04 15.45 -7.74
N PHE A 128 -5.70 14.42 -8.26
CA PHE A 128 -6.01 14.34 -9.70
C PHE A 128 -7.00 15.40 -10.14
N LEU A 129 -8.00 15.75 -9.33
CA LEU A 129 -9.01 16.75 -9.66
C LEU A 129 -8.50 18.19 -9.55
N ILE A 130 -7.56 18.45 -8.61
CA ILE A 130 -7.01 19.80 -8.40
C ILE A 130 -5.90 20.11 -9.39
N PHE A 131 -5.01 19.14 -9.65
CA PHE A 131 -3.84 19.40 -10.48
C PHE A 131 -4.17 19.24 -11.97
N PRO A 132 -3.76 20.19 -12.82
CA PRO A 132 -3.89 20.05 -14.27
C PRO A 132 -3.07 18.84 -14.74
N VAL A 133 -3.50 18.22 -15.84
CA VAL A 133 -2.93 16.96 -16.37
C VAL A 133 -1.40 17.00 -16.46
N HIS A 134 -0.83 18.14 -16.92
CA HIS A 134 0.62 18.33 -17.07
C HIS A 134 1.41 18.47 -15.76
N ARG A 135 0.76 18.42 -14.58
CA ARG A 135 1.38 18.46 -13.24
C ARG A 135 0.93 17.33 -12.32
N ARG A 136 0.11 16.43 -12.79
CA ARG A 136 -0.38 15.28 -12.01
C ARG A 136 0.74 14.34 -11.60
N GLY A 137 1.78 14.18 -12.43
CA GLY A 137 2.97 13.40 -12.12
C GLY A 137 3.73 13.96 -10.92
N THR A 138 3.99 15.26 -10.90
CA THR A 138 4.63 15.94 -9.76
C THR A 138 3.80 15.78 -8.48
N ALA A 139 2.48 15.97 -8.54
CA ALA A 139 1.59 15.79 -7.39
C ALA A 139 1.62 14.36 -6.85
N MET A 140 1.57 13.36 -7.72
CA MET A 140 1.69 11.95 -7.35
C MET A 140 3.09 11.58 -6.87
N GLY A 141 4.13 12.22 -7.39
CA GLY A 141 5.48 12.08 -6.88
C GLY A 141 5.63 12.55 -5.42
N LEU A 142 5.01 13.68 -5.06
CA LEU A 142 4.97 14.16 -3.67
C LEU A 142 4.15 13.23 -2.77
N PHE A 143 3.07 12.65 -3.27
CA PHE A 143 2.36 11.59 -2.56
C PHE A 143 3.23 10.35 -2.35
N GLY A 144 3.98 9.95 -3.38
CA GLY A 144 4.94 8.84 -3.30
C GLY A 144 6.05 9.08 -2.26
N LEU A 145 6.48 10.33 -2.07
CA LEU A 145 7.42 10.70 -1.00
C LEU A 145 6.84 10.33 0.38
N VAL A 146 5.57 10.67 0.64
CA VAL A 146 4.89 10.32 1.90
C VAL A 146 4.82 8.81 2.11
N ILE A 147 4.46 8.06 1.05
CA ILE A 147 4.39 6.59 1.10
C ILE A 147 5.77 5.96 1.39
N ALA A 148 6.86 6.57 0.94
CA ALA A 148 8.19 6.04 1.16
C ALA A 148 8.73 6.38 2.56
N PHE A 149 8.55 7.63 3.02
CA PHE A 149 9.13 8.09 4.29
C PHE A 149 8.37 7.57 5.52
N ALA A 150 7.05 7.44 5.46
CA ALA A 150 6.28 7.00 6.62
C ALA A 150 6.70 5.59 7.11
N PRO A 151 6.84 4.56 6.24
CA PRO A 151 7.36 3.26 6.68
C PRO A 151 8.83 3.28 7.09
N ALA A 152 9.64 4.20 6.55
CA ALA A 152 11.05 4.30 6.93
C ALA A 152 11.23 4.86 8.36
N ILE A 153 10.41 5.83 8.73
CA ILE A 153 10.45 6.48 10.05
C ILE A 153 9.76 5.60 11.10
N GLY A 154 8.71 4.86 10.73
CA GLY A 154 7.85 4.12 11.65
C GLY A 154 8.61 3.22 12.62
N PRO A 155 9.37 2.22 12.16
CA PRO A 155 10.08 1.30 13.05
C PRO A 155 11.08 2.00 13.97
N THR A 156 11.80 3.00 13.47
CA THR A 156 12.79 3.76 14.26
C THR A 156 12.11 4.58 15.36
N LEU A 157 11.03 5.29 15.03
CA LEU A 157 10.26 6.07 15.99
C LEU A 157 9.61 5.16 17.03
N SER A 158 8.99 4.07 16.58
CA SER A 158 8.36 3.12 17.50
C SER A 158 9.37 2.42 18.40
N GLY A 159 10.52 1.99 17.86
CA GLY A 159 11.59 1.40 18.66
C GLY A 159 12.05 2.35 19.77
N PHE A 160 12.34 3.60 19.44
CA PHE A 160 12.69 4.62 20.42
C PHE A 160 11.60 4.80 21.49
N LEU A 161 10.33 4.85 21.08
CA LEU A 161 9.22 5.05 22.00
C LEU A 161 9.04 3.87 22.96
N VAL A 162 9.11 2.63 22.47
CA VAL A 162 8.88 1.45 23.32
C VAL A 162 10.08 1.09 24.22
N ASP A 163 11.27 1.59 23.87
CA ASP A 163 12.47 1.45 24.70
C ASP A 163 12.47 2.41 25.90
N GLN A 164 11.89 3.61 25.74
CA GLN A 164 11.91 4.67 26.75
C GLN A 164 10.58 4.81 27.50
N PHE A 165 9.47 4.42 26.90
CA PHE A 165 8.11 4.64 27.39
C PHE A 165 7.25 3.38 27.25
N PRO A 166 6.12 3.28 27.97
CA PRO A 166 5.13 2.22 27.73
C PRO A 166 4.70 2.17 26.26
N TRP A 167 4.40 0.98 25.74
CA TRP A 167 3.99 0.78 24.34
C TRP A 167 2.81 1.68 23.88
N ARG A 168 1.97 2.10 24.81
CA ARG A 168 0.86 3.04 24.54
C ARG A 168 1.33 4.40 24.05
N SER A 169 2.59 4.78 24.31
CA SER A 169 3.20 6.02 23.81
C SER A 169 3.19 6.13 22.29
N VAL A 170 3.22 5.01 21.58
CA VAL A 170 3.09 4.95 20.12
C VAL A 170 1.78 5.61 19.65
N PHE A 171 0.69 5.38 20.38
CA PHE A 171 -0.61 5.98 20.06
C PHE A 171 -0.73 7.42 20.61
N TYR A 172 -0.12 7.70 21.76
CA TYR A 172 -0.11 9.06 22.34
C TYR A 172 0.62 10.07 21.46
N VAL A 173 1.64 9.66 20.72
CA VAL A 173 2.34 10.56 19.78
C VAL A 173 1.50 10.81 18.52
N ILE A 174 0.80 9.81 18.02
CA ILE A 174 -0.02 9.92 16.81
C ILE A 174 -1.31 10.73 17.04
N LEU A 175 -1.94 10.58 18.20
CA LEU A 175 -3.23 11.19 18.50
C LEU A 175 -3.24 12.72 18.40
N PRO A 176 -2.30 13.46 19.01
CA PRO A 176 -2.26 14.93 18.90
C PRO A 176 -2.07 15.38 17.44
N ILE A 177 -1.26 14.68 16.67
CA ILE A 177 -0.99 15.02 15.26
C ILE A 177 -2.26 14.81 14.44
N ALA A 178 -2.98 13.70 14.66
CA ALA A 178 -4.28 13.44 14.01
C ALA A 178 -5.35 14.49 14.37
N VAL A 179 -5.39 14.92 15.64
CA VAL A 179 -6.32 15.98 16.09
C VAL A 179 -5.96 17.32 15.45
N LEU A 180 -4.69 17.68 15.40
CA LEU A 180 -4.24 18.91 14.72
C LEU A 180 -4.59 18.90 13.24
N ASP A 181 -4.43 17.74 12.59
CA ASP A 181 -4.79 17.57 11.17
C ASP A 181 -6.31 17.71 10.95
N ILE A 182 -7.15 17.17 11.85
CA ILE A 182 -8.60 17.36 11.84
C ILE A 182 -8.96 18.85 11.98
N ILE A 183 -8.32 19.55 12.91
CA ILE A 183 -8.56 20.99 13.14
C ILE A 183 -8.13 21.78 11.88
N ALA A 184 -6.96 21.51 11.34
CA ALA A 184 -6.49 22.15 10.12
C ALA A 184 -7.42 21.85 8.93
N ALA A 185 -7.87 20.60 8.79
CA ALA A 185 -8.82 20.20 7.77
C ALA A 185 -10.17 20.93 7.89
N TYR A 186 -10.64 21.11 9.10
CA TYR A 186 -11.89 21.82 9.34
C TYR A 186 -11.88 23.26 8.80
N PHE A 187 -10.77 23.96 8.90
CA PHE A 187 -10.65 25.35 8.43
C PHE A 187 -10.18 25.47 6.97
N LEU A 188 -9.29 24.57 6.52
CA LEU A 188 -8.59 24.71 5.25
C LEU A 188 -9.19 23.89 4.11
N LEU A 189 -9.84 22.74 4.42
CA LEU A 189 -10.40 21.89 3.38
C LEU A 189 -11.66 22.50 2.76
N ARG A 190 -11.62 22.61 1.43
CA ARG A 190 -12.77 22.97 0.60
C ARG A 190 -13.28 21.75 -0.15
N ASN A 191 -14.52 21.81 -0.59
CA ASN A 191 -15.06 20.77 -1.44
C ASN A 191 -14.47 20.86 -2.84
N VAL A 192 -13.99 19.73 -3.36
CA VAL A 192 -13.35 19.62 -4.67
C VAL A 192 -14.13 18.67 -5.58
N THR A 193 -14.83 17.70 -4.99
CA THR A 193 -15.59 16.69 -5.74
C THR A 193 -17.03 17.16 -5.98
N GLU A 194 -17.55 16.91 -7.18
CA GLU A 194 -18.99 17.04 -7.45
C GLU A 194 -19.72 15.87 -6.77
N GLN A 195 -20.75 16.19 -5.97
CA GLN A 195 -21.55 15.16 -5.34
C GLN A 195 -22.58 14.64 -6.33
N LYS A 196 -22.61 13.35 -6.47
CA LYS A 196 -23.71 12.57 -7.01
C LYS A 196 -24.60 12.11 -5.84
N ASN A 197 -25.78 11.62 -6.10
CA ASN A 197 -26.61 11.02 -5.05
C ASN A 197 -26.83 9.52 -5.31
N PRO A 198 -25.75 8.72 -5.35
CA PRO A 198 -25.85 7.30 -5.63
C PRO A 198 -26.58 6.58 -4.49
N ARG A 199 -27.35 5.55 -4.84
CA ARG A 199 -27.98 4.68 -3.85
C ARG A 199 -26.99 3.61 -3.41
N LEU A 200 -26.87 3.43 -2.09
CA LEU A 200 -26.02 2.37 -1.54
C LEU A 200 -26.62 1.01 -1.84
N ASP A 201 -25.92 0.22 -2.63
CA ASP A 201 -26.28 -1.19 -2.84
C ASP A 201 -25.62 -2.06 -1.75
N ILE A 202 -26.39 -2.36 -0.70
CA ILE A 202 -25.93 -3.13 0.47
C ILE A 202 -25.41 -4.51 0.04
N LEU A 203 -26.04 -5.16 -0.94
CA LEU A 203 -25.57 -6.46 -1.42
C LEU A 203 -24.18 -6.36 -2.05
N SER A 204 -23.89 -5.29 -2.80
CA SER A 204 -22.55 -5.03 -3.33
C SER A 204 -21.52 -4.82 -2.22
N VAL A 205 -21.87 -4.14 -1.13
CA VAL A 205 -20.97 -3.98 0.02
C VAL A 205 -20.67 -5.33 0.67
N ILE A 206 -21.68 -6.15 0.90
CA ILE A 206 -21.50 -7.50 1.48
C ILE A 206 -20.63 -8.38 0.57
N LEU A 207 -20.93 -8.42 -0.73
CA LEU A 207 -20.17 -9.20 -1.70
C LEU A 207 -18.71 -8.72 -1.81
N SER A 208 -18.48 -7.41 -1.81
CA SER A 208 -17.15 -6.80 -1.80
C SER A 208 -16.38 -7.18 -0.53
N THR A 209 -17.02 -7.06 0.63
CA THR A 209 -16.41 -7.37 1.93
C THR A 209 -16.02 -8.85 2.03
N ILE A 210 -16.91 -9.76 1.69
CA ILE A 210 -16.61 -11.20 1.70
C ILE A 210 -15.59 -11.54 0.62
N GLY A 211 -15.69 -10.91 -0.55
CA GLY A 211 -14.86 -11.17 -1.70
C GLY A 211 -13.40 -10.73 -1.46
N PHE A 212 -13.17 -9.46 -1.28
CA PHE A 212 -11.82 -8.94 -1.02
C PHE A 212 -11.30 -9.38 0.34
N GLY A 213 -12.15 -9.38 1.37
CA GLY A 213 -11.78 -9.86 2.70
C GLY A 213 -11.36 -11.31 2.72
N GLY A 214 -12.12 -12.20 2.04
CA GLY A 214 -11.79 -13.61 1.93
C GLY A 214 -10.48 -13.87 1.19
N ILE A 215 -10.24 -13.16 0.08
CA ILE A 215 -8.98 -13.27 -0.67
C ILE A 215 -7.81 -12.74 0.18
N LEU A 216 -7.91 -11.53 0.71
CA LEU A 216 -6.82 -10.94 1.50
C LEU A 216 -6.49 -11.77 2.73
N TYR A 217 -7.50 -12.23 3.45
CA TYR A 217 -7.33 -13.10 4.61
C TYR A 217 -6.72 -14.45 4.24
N GLY A 218 -7.29 -15.14 3.24
CA GLY A 218 -6.83 -16.45 2.83
C GLY A 218 -5.36 -16.46 2.41
N PHE A 219 -4.94 -15.49 1.60
CA PHE A 219 -3.54 -15.37 1.21
C PHE A 219 -2.64 -14.91 2.38
N SER A 220 -3.13 -14.08 3.29
CA SER A 220 -2.34 -13.67 4.47
C SER A 220 -2.01 -14.83 5.40
N VAL A 221 -2.94 -15.77 5.56
CA VAL A 221 -2.79 -16.92 6.50
C VAL A 221 -2.17 -18.15 5.80
N ALA A 222 -2.09 -18.15 4.47
CA ALA A 222 -1.60 -19.31 3.71
C ALA A 222 -0.15 -19.68 4.04
N GLY A 223 0.70 -18.69 4.39
CA GLY A 223 2.08 -18.92 4.79
C GLY A 223 2.21 -19.67 6.11
N ASP A 224 1.34 -19.37 7.08
CA ASP A 224 1.40 -19.93 8.43
C ASP A 224 0.58 -21.23 8.55
N ALA A 225 -0.65 -21.25 8.04
CA ALA A 225 -1.56 -22.38 8.16
C ALA A 225 -1.35 -23.45 7.07
N GLY A 226 -0.60 -23.14 6.02
CA GLY A 226 -0.39 -23.98 4.84
C GLY A 226 -1.56 -23.97 3.85
N TRP A 227 -1.25 -24.11 2.56
CA TRP A 227 -2.22 -24.06 1.46
C TRP A 227 -3.27 -25.17 1.51
N GLY A 228 -2.96 -26.31 2.13
CA GLY A 228 -3.90 -27.42 2.33
C GLY A 228 -4.87 -27.23 3.50
N SER A 229 -4.72 -26.17 4.27
CA SER A 229 -5.59 -25.87 5.39
C SER A 229 -7.01 -25.57 4.93
N TYR A 230 -8.00 -26.21 5.59
CA TYR A 230 -9.42 -25.94 5.35
C TYR A 230 -9.76 -24.45 5.44
N GLN A 231 -9.16 -23.74 6.39
CA GLN A 231 -9.36 -22.32 6.60
C GLN A 231 -8.92 -21.49 5.37
N VAL A 232 -7.75 -21.80 4.80
CA VAL A 232 -7.20 -21.12 3.62
C VAL A 232 -8.07 -21.41 2.39
N ILE A 233 -8.34 -22.68 2.13
CA ILE A 233 -9.13 -23.10 0.95
C ILE A 233 -10.54 -22.49 1.02
N LEU A 234 -11.22 -22.60 2.15
CA LEU A 234 -12.58 -22.09 2.30
C LEU A 234 -12.66 -20.58 2.07
N THR A 235 -11.76 -19.82 2.70
CA THR A 235 -11.77 -18.35 2.59
C THR A 235 -11.43 -17.86 1.19
N ILE A 236 -10.48 -18.50 0.49
CA ILE A 236 -10.14 -18.15 -0.90
C ILE A 236 -11.29 -18.53 -1.83
N VAL A 237 -11.88 -19.69 -1.69
CA VAL A 237 -12.99 -20.14 -2.55
C VAL A 237 -14.23 -19.28 -2.35
N LEU A 238 -14.64 -19.03 -1.11
CA LEU A 238 -15.76 -18.14 -0.81
C LEU A 238 -15.48 -16.72 -1.28
N GLY A 239 -14.26 -16.23 -1.08
CA GLY A 239 -13.81 -14.93 -1.58
C GLY A 239 -13.93 -14.84 -3.10
N ALA A 240 -13.42 -15.83 -3.83
CA ALA A 240 -13.48 -15.87 -5.29
C ALA A 240 -14.91 -15.92 -5.83
N ILE A 241 -15.76 -16.78 -5.25
CA ILE A 241 -17.19 -16.85 -5.60
C ILE A 241 -17.89 -15.51 -5.35
N SER A 242 -17.64 -14.90 -4.19
CA SER A 242 -18.22 -13.61 -3.85
C SER A 242 -17.76 -12.50 -4.80
N LEU A 243 -16.46 -12.47 -5.18
CA LEU A 243 -15.93 -11.52 -6.18
C LEU A 243 -16.55 -11.73 -7.55
N TYR A 244 -16.77 -12.96 -7.97
CA TYR A 244 -17.45 -13.24 -9.24
C TYR A 244 -18.86 -12.61 -9.26
N PHE A 245 -19.67 -12.84 -8.20
CA PHE A 245 -21.00 -12.23 -8.11
C PHE A 245 -20.93 -10.71 -7.93
N PHE A 246 -19.95 -10.20 -7.19
CA PHE A 246 -19.70 -8.77 -7.07
C PHE A 246 -19.43 -8.13 -8.44
N ILE A 247 -18.43 -8.60 -9.18
CA ILE A 247 -18.04 -8.04 -10.48
C ILE A 247 -19.20 -8.11 -11.47
N THR A 248 -19.86 -9.25 -11.59
CA THR A 248 -21.00 -9.42 -12.50
C THR A 248 -22.16 -8.48 -12.16
N ARG A 249 -22.39 -8.23 -10.87
CA ARG A 249 -23.38 -7.27 -10.40
C ARG A 249 -22.97 -5.84 -10.74
N GLN A 250 -21.71 -5.43 -10.45
CA GLN A 250 -21.25 -4.08 -10.74
C GLN A 250 -21.36 -3.74 -12.24
N LEU A 251 -21.08 -4.70 -13.11
CA LEU A 251 -21.18 -4.50 -14.57
C LEU A 251 -22.62 -4.30 -15.06
N LYS A 252 -23.62 -4.71 -14.26
CA LYS A 252 -25.06 -4.55 -14.59
C LYS A 252 -25.68 -3.30 -14.00
N LEU A 253 -25.13 -2.80 -12.90
CA LEU A 253 -25.67 -1.61 -12.23
C LEU A 253 -25.38 -0.34 -13.04
N LYS A 254 -26.32 0.62 -12.96
CA LYS A 254 -26.15 1.97 -13.53
C LYS A 254 -25.22 2.82 -12.65
N GLU A 255 -25.35 2.68 -11.34
CA GLU A 255 -24.53 3.36 -10.33
C GLU A 255 -23.82 2.27 -9.51
N PRO A 256 -22.67 1.72 -10.00
CA PRO A 256 -21.97 0.66 -9.29
C PRO A 256 -21.22 1.22 -8.08
N LEU A 257 -21.00 0.38 -7.05
CA LEU A 257 -20.13 0.68 -5.92
C LEU A 257 -18.68 0.90 -6.39
N LEU A 258 -18.23 0.09 -7.36
CA LEU A 258 -16.92 0.16 -7.98
C LEU A 258 -17.06 -0.08 -9.49
N GLU A 259 -16.62 0.90 -10.30
CA GLU A 259 -16.81 0.88 -11.73
C GLU A 259 -15.72 0.08 -12.46
N PHE A 260 -15.99 -1.19 -12.74
CA PHE A 260 -15.03 -2.06 -13.45
C PHE A 260 -14.93 -1.76 -14.97
N ARG A 261 -15.82 -0.95 -15.52
CA ARG A 261 -15.73 -0.55 -16.94
C ARG A 261 -14.51 0.32 -17.21
N VAL A 262 -13.81 0.84 -16.18
CA VAL A 262 -12.50 1.50 -16.32
C VAL A 262 -11.47 0.59 -17.02
N PHE A 263 -11.59 -0.73 -16.90
CA PHE A 263 -10.73 -1.69 -17.62
C PHE A 263 -10.95 -1.75 -19.14
N LYS A 264 -12.00 -1.11 -19.67
CA LYS A 264 -12.14 -0.93 -21.13
C LYS A 264 -11.07 -0.01 -21.69
N HIS A 265 -10.48 0.86 -20.88
CA HIS A 265 -9.33 1.68 -21.26
C HIS A 265 -8.06 0.83 -21.20
N GLY A 266 -7.55 0.40 -22.37
CA GLY A 266 -6.42 -0.54 -22.45
C GLY A 266 -5.14 -0.05 -21.75
N ILE A 267 -4.86 1.26 -21.81
CA ILE A 267 -3.69 1.85 -21.12
C ILE A 267 -3.89 1.83 -19.60
N PHE A 268 -5.12 2.13 -19.11
CA PHE A 268 -5.44 1.99 -17.68
C PHE A 268 -5.18 0.57 -17.19
N THR A 269 -5.68 -0.42 -17.94
CA THR A 269 -5.52 -1.85 -17.60
C THR A 269 -4.05 -2.24 -17.57
N LEU A 270 -3.29 -1.87 -18.59
CA LEU A 270 -1.87 -2.23 -18.69
C LEU A 270 -1.04 -1.53 -17.60
N ALA A 271 -1.25 -0.23 -17.38
CA ALA A 271 -0.52 0.53 -16.37
C ALA A 271 -0.85 0.03 -14.95
N THR A 272 -2.12 -0.32 -14.68
CA THR A 272 -2.52 -0.95 -13.41
C THR A 272 -1.85 -2.31 -13.24
N ALA A 273 -1.82 -3.16 -14.26
CA ALA A 273 -1.15 -4.46 -14.21
C ALA A 273 0.35 -4.34 -13.93
N LEU A 274 1.05 -3.39 -14.58
CA LEU A 274 2.46 -3.12 -14.29
C LEU A 274 2.67 -2.63 -12.85
N GLY A 275 1.78 -1.76 -12.36
CA GLY A 275 1.78 -1.32 -10.95
C GLY A 275 1.58 -2.48 -9.97
N MET A 276 0.72 -3.46 -10.30
CA MET A 276 0.51 -4.68 -9.51
C MET A 276 1.78 -5.53 -9.41
N VAL A 277 2.47 -5.75 -10.52
CA VAL A 277 3.72 -6.53 -10.55
C VAL A 277 4.78 -5.88 -9.65
N VAL A 278 4.96 -4.56 -9.79
CA VAL A 278 5.94 -3.81 -8.99
C VAL A 278 5.56 -3.80 -7.50
N PHE A 279 4.28 -3.64 -7.18
CA PHE A 279 3.83 -3.64 -5.79
C PHE A 279 3.96 -5.02 -5.12
N ALA A 280 3.61 -6.09 -5.83
CA ALA A 280 3.80 -7.46 -5.36
C ALA A 280 5.29 -7.77 -5.10
N ALA A 281 6.15 -7.38 -6.03
CA ALA A 281 7.60 -7.52 -5.87
C ALA A 281 8.12 -6.70 -4.68
N MET A 282 7.63 -5.48 -4.49
CA MET A 282 8.02 -4.60 -3.36
C MET A 282 7.65 -5.22 -2.01
N ILE A 283 6.38 -5.61 -1.83
CA ILE A 283 5.90 -6.15 -0.56
C ILE A 283 6.53 -7.51 -0.26
N GLY A 284 6.62 -8.41 -1.26
CA GLY A 284 7.25 -9.72 -1.07
C GLY A 284 8.71 -9.61 -0.64
N THR A 285 9.48 -8.72 -1.25
CA THR A 285 10.88 -8.50 -0.81
C THR A 285 10.98 -7.89 0.58
N ASN A 286 10.07 -6.99 0.95
CA ASN A 286 10.07 -6.41 2.30
C ASN A 286 9.81 -7.45 3.39
N VAL A 287 9.27 -8.62 3.04
CA VAL A 287 9.13 -9.77 3.95
C VAL A 287 10.34 -10.70 3.87
N ILE A 288 10.73 -11.11 2.66
CA ILE A 288 11.77 -12.13 2.47
C ILE A 288 13.16 -11.63 2.86
N LEU A 289 13.51 -10.38 2.52
CA LEU A 289 14.86 -9.87 2.76
C LEU A 289 15.20 -9.74 4.25
N PRO A 290 14.32 -9.23 5.14
CA PRO A 290 14.55 -9.31 6.58
C PRO A 290 14.64 -10.73 7.14
N LEU A 291 13.81 -11.66 6.66
CA LEU A 291 13.87 -13.07 7.07
C LEU A 291 15.23 -13.68 6.72
N TYR A 292 15.73 -13.46 5.51
CA TYR A 292 17.06 -13.88 5.11
C TYR A 292 18.14 -13.26 6.00
N MET A 293 18.11 -11.93 6.19
CA MET A 293 19.14 -11.23 6.98
C MET A 293 19.17 -11.66 8.45
N GLN A 294 18.01 -11.89 9.07
CA GLN A 294 17.94 -12.20 10.49
C GLN A 294 18.12 -13.69 10.79
N ASN A 295 17.45 -14.56 10.03
CA ASN A 295 17.38 -15.97 10.34
C ASN A 295 18.50 -16.82 9.68
N MET A 296 19.12 -16.30 8.57
CA MET A 296 20.09 -17.08 7.81
C MET A 296 21.51 -16.54 7.96
N ILE A 297 21.70 -15.20 7.85
CA ILE A 297 23.06 -14.61 7.97
C ILE A 297 23.29 -13.91 9.33
N GLY A 298 22.35 -14.03 10.30
CA GLY A 298 22.55 -13.62 11.67
C GLY A 298 22.64 -12.11 11.91
N PHE A 299 22.07 -11.27 11.00
CA PHE A 299 22.01 -9.84 11.26
C PHE A 299 20.98 -9.56 12.35
N SER A 300 21.30 -8.61 13.25
CA SER A 300 20.30 -8.10 14.18
C SER A 300 19.17 -7.40 13.45
N ALA A 301 18.00 -7.27 14.09
CA ALA A 301 16.88 -6.52 13.54
C ALA A 301 17.27 -5.07 13.20
N PHE A 302 18.09 -4.44 14.06
CA PHE A 302 18.63 -3.11 13.82
C PHE A 302 19.52 -3.05 12.57
N LYS A 303 20.45 -4.00 12.40
CA LYS A 303 21.33 -4.07 11.23
C LYS A 303 20.54 -4.32 9.95
N SER A 304 19.50 -5.16 10.00
CA SER A 304 18.58 -5.40 8.88
C SER A 304 17.81 -4.13 8.50
N GLY A 305 17.35 -3.36 9.49
CA GLY A 305 16.73 -2.06 9.27
C GLY A 305 17.67 -1.06 8.59
N LEU A 306 18.96 -1.03 9.01
CA LEU A 306 19.98 -0.18 8.39
C LEU A 306 20.28 -0.56 6.92
N VAL A 307 20.11 -1.82 6.51
CA VAL A 307 20.18 -2.23 5.10
C VAL A 307 19.03 -1.63 4.28
N LEU A 308 17.83 -1.59 4.85
CA LEU A 308 16.63 -1.13 4.15
C LEU A 308 16.48 0.39 4.13
N LEU A 309 16.97 1.08 5.15
CA LEU A 309 16.81 2.52 5.35
C LEU A 309 17.30 3.39 4.18
N PRO A 310 18.51 3.19 3.62
CA PRO A 310 18.98 3.95 2.47
C PRO A 310 18.04 3.83 1.28
N GLY A 311 17.52 2.62 1.02
CA GLY A 311 16.56 2.37 -0.05
C GLY A 311 15.27 3.18 0.12
N ALA A 312 14.72 3.23 1.33
CA ALA A 312 13.51 4.00 1.62
C ALA A 312 13.73 5.53 1.44
N ILE A 313 14.88 6.03 1.89
CA ILE A 313 15.28 7.44 1.69
C ILE A 313 15.41 7.75 0.20
N ILE A 314 16.13 6.91 -0.54
CA ILE A 314 16.32 7.06 -1.99
C ILE A 314 14.97 7.04 -2.71
N MET A 315 14.09 6.10 -2.39
CA MET A 315 12.74 6.04 -2.96
C MET A 315 11.96 7.32 -2.68
N GLY A 316 12.02 7.83 -1.45
CA GLY A 316 11.34 9.05 -1.04
C GLY A 316 11.72 10.24 -1.92
N PHE A 317 13.02 10.49 -2.09
CA PHE A 317 13.50 11.58 -2.95
C PHE A 317 13.33 11.30 -4.45
N SER A 318 13.38 10.03 -4.86
CA SER A 318 13.18 9.66 -6.27
C SER A 318 11.75 9.88 -6.75
N ASN A 319 10.74 9.71 -5.87
CA ASN A 319 9.34 9.85 -6.26
C ASN A 319 8.99 11.25 -6.83
N PRO A 320 9.33 12.40 -6.19
CA PRO A 320 9.10 13.71 -6.78
C PRO A 320 9.87 13.93 -8.09
N ILE A 321 11.10 13.40 -8.18
CA ILE A 321 11.95 13.51 -9.39
C ILE A 321 11.29 12.74 -10.54
N THR A 322 10.87 11.50 -10.32
CA THR A 322 10.19 10.69 -11.34
C THR A 322 8.84 11.26 -11.71
N GLY A 323 8.11 11.88 -10.77
CA GLY A 323 6.89 12.61 -11.04
C GLY A 323 7.11 13.82 -11.98
N TYR A 324 8.15 14.60 -11.74
CA TYR A 324 8.54 15.69 -12.62
C TYR A 324 8.98 15.21 -14.01
N ILE A 325 9.76 14.12 -14.07
CA ILE A 325 10.17 13.50 -15.34
C ILE A 325 8.94 12.98 -16.10
N PHE A 326 7.97 12.40 -15.38
CA PHE A 326 6.71 11.97 -15.97
C PHE A 326 5.95 13.13 -16.64
N ASP A 327 5.82 14.26 -15.95
CA ASP A 327 5.11 15.42 -16.47
C ASP A 327 5.77 16.00 -17.73
N ARG A 328 7.09 15.83 -17.86
CA ARG A 328 7.86 16.39 -19.00
C ARG A 328 8.05 15.42 -20.15
N PHE A 329 8.24 14.13 -19.87
CA PHE A 329 8.66 13.13 -20.85
C PHE A 329 7.69 11.94 -20.96
N GLY A 330 6.61 11.94 -20.17
CA GLY A 330 5.65 10.83 -20.12
C GLY A 330 6.11 9.61 -19.31
N GLY A 331 5.22 8.63 -19.17
CA GLY A 331 5.44 7.44 -18.33
C GLY A 331 6.16 6.27 -18.99
N LYS A 332 6.20 6.24 -20.33
CA LYS A 332 6.70 5.11 -21.11
C LYS A 332 8.17 4.77 -20.83
N TRP A 333 9.03 5.78 -20.84
CA TRP A 333 10.46 5.60 -20.59
C TRP A 333 10.75 5.27 -19.14
N LEU A 334 10.00 5.88 -18.21
CA LEU A 334 10.09 5.57 -16.78
C LEU A 334 9.70 4.11 -16.51
N ALA A 335 8.60 3.63 -17.12
CA ALA A 335 8.18 2.25 -16.97
C ALA A 335 9.24 1.26 -17.48
N ARG A 336 9.76 1.48 -18.70
CA ARG A 336 10.79 0.61 -19.30
C ARG A 336 12.07 0.61 -18.49
N GLY A 337 12.62 1.79 -18.21
CA GLY A 337 13.85 1.92 -17.41
C GLY A 337 13.69 1.35 -16.00
N GLY A 338 12.59 1.68 -15.33
CA GLY A 338 12.31 1.20 -13.99
C GLY A 338 12.11 -0.32 -13.92
N LEU A 339 11.34 -0.91 -14.85
CA LEU A 339 11.15 -2.37 -14.88
C LEU A 339 12.43 -3.13 -15.25
N LEU A 340 13.27 -2.58 -16.13
CA LEU A 340 14.58 -3.16 -16.44
C LEU A 340 15.48 -3.16 -15.21
N ILE A 341 15.62 -2.01 -14.53
CA ILE A 341 16.43 -1.89 -13.30
C ILE A 341 15.85 -2.81 -12.21
N LEU A 342 14.52 -2.88 -12.06
CA LEU A 342 13.87 -3.78 -11.12
C LEU A 342 14.19 -5.23 -11.40
N ALA A 343 14.13 -5.66 -12.67
CA ALA A 343 14.46 -7.01 -13.09
C ALA A 343 15.92 -7.34 -12.77
N LEU A 344 16.87 -6.47 -13.15
CA LEU A 344 18.30 -6.67 -12.93
C LEU A 344 18.66 -6.71 -11.44
N THR A 345 18.12 -5.78 -10.65
CA THR A 345 18.40 -5.72 -9.20
C THR A 345 17.74 -6.86 -8.44
N THR A 346 16.54 -7.30 -8.86
CA THR A 346 15.88 -8.47 -8.28
C THR A 346 16.62 -9.76 -8.68
N PHE A 347 17.12 -9.84 -9.91
CA PHE A 347 17.97 -10.95 -10.36
C PHE A 347 19.30 -11.00 -9.59
N ALA A 348 19.89 -9.87 -9.23
CA ALA A 348 21.09 -9.84 -8.38
C ALA A 348 20.87 -10.52 -7.01
N PHE A 349 19.64 -10.52 -6.48
CA PHE A 349 19.30 -11.25 -5.26
C PHE A 349 19.08 -12.76 -5.44
N THR A 350 19.25 -13.31 -6.63
CA THR A 350 19.22 -14.78 -6.85
C THR A 350 20.51 -15.49 -6.49
N ASN A 351 21.56 -14.75 -6.14
CA ASN A 351 22.89 -15.27 -5.76
C ASN A 351 23.28 -14.87 -4.33
N LEU A 352 22.32 -14.85 -3.42
CA LEU A 352 22.60 -14.64 -2.01
C LEU A 352 23.28 -15.87 -1.40
N THR A 353 24.23 -15.64 -0.49
CA THR A 353 25.01 -16.65 0.25
C THR A 353 25.10 -16.27 1.71
N GLU A 354 25.65 -17.11 2.57
CA GLU A 354 25.91 -16.79 3.97
C GLU A 354 26.89 -15.61 4.14
N ASP A 355 27.79 -15.42 3.19
CA ASP A 355 28.82 -14.36 3.20
C ASP A 355 28.35 -13.05 2.55
N THR A 356 27.08 -12.95 2.16
CA THR A 356 26.58 -11.75 1.50
C THR A 356 26.74 -10.51 2.40
N THR A 357 27.44 -9.51 1.89
CA THR A 357 27.82 -8.33 2.67
C THR A 357 26.67 -7.33 2.84
N PHE A 358 26.72 -6.57 3.94
CA PHE A 358 25.82 -5.44 4.20
C PHE A 358 25.78 -4.46 3.02
N THR A 359 26.94 -4.08 2.51
CA THR A 359 27.06 -3.11 1.40
C THR A 359 26.36 -3.58 0.14
N TYR A 360 26.51 -4.86 -0.21
CA TYR A 360 25.83 -5.45 -1.36
C TYR A 360 24.30 -5.35 -1.21
N LEU A 361 23.76 -5.79 -0.07
CA LEU A 361 22.33 -5.77 0.20
C LEU A 361 21.77 -4.35 0.19
N ALA A 362 22.43 -3.40 0.85
CA ALA A 362 22.01 -2.00 0.91
C ALA A 362 22.04 -1.34 -0.48
N THR A 363 23.10 -1.60 -1.28
CA THR A 363 23.24 -1.02 -2.62
C THR A 363 22.21 -1.59 -3.59
N MET A 364 22.04 -2.93 -3.63
CA MET A 364 21.06 -3.57 -4.51
C MET A 364 19.63 -3.17 -4.12
N ASN A 365 19.32 -3.10 -2.83
CA ASN A 365 18.01 -2.61 -2.36
C ASN A 365 17.81 -1.14 -2.71
N GLY A 366 18.81 -0.29 -2.58
CA GLY A 366 18.75 1.13 -2.95
C GLY A 366 18.43 1.33 -4.45
N LEU A 367 19.16 0.64 -5.34
CA LEU A 367 18.89 0.66 -6.78
C LEU A 367 17.48 0.16 -7.11
N ARG A 368 17.05 -0.89 -6.43
CA ARG A 368 15.71 -1.45 -6.58
C ARG A 368 14.62 -0.46 -6.16
N MET A 369 14.83 0.32 -5.11
CA MET A 369 13.89 1.34 -4.66
C MET A 369 13.78 2.52 -5.64
N ILE A 370 14.87 2.88 -6.35
CA ILE A 370 14.81 3.80 -7.50
C ILE A 370 13.90 3.23 -8.59
N ALA A 371 14.09 1.97 -8.95
CA ALA A 371 13.29 1.30 -9.97
C ALA A 371 11.79 1.30 -9.63
N ILE A 372 11.45 1.02 -8.37
CA ILE A 372 10.07 1.07 -7.87
C ILE A 372 9.49 2.49 -7.99
N ALA A 373 10.25 3.52 -7.61
CA ALA A 373 9.82 4.91 -7.73
C ALA A 373 9.59 5.33 -9.21
N MET A 374 10.39 4.80 -10.13
CA MET A 374 10.24 5.05 -11.58
C MET A 374 8.96 4.44 -12.17
N VAL A 375 8.38 3.42 -11.54
CA VAL A 375 7.21 2.73 -12.08
C VAL A 375 5.95 3.01 -11.29
N MET A 376 6.00 2.94 -9.96
CA MET A 376 4.82 2.86 -9.11
C MET A 376 3.90 4.10 -9.25
N MET A 377 4.42 5.30 -9.04
CA MET A 377 3.63 6.53 -9.15
C MET A 377 3.38 6.94 -10.61
N PRO A 378 4.38 6.89 -11.51
CA PRO A 378 4.14 7.15 -12.93
C PRO A 378 3.08 6.26 -13.57
N MET A 379 3.03 4.96 -13.25
CA MET A 379 1.99 4.08 -13.81
C MET A 379 0.61 4.36 -13.23
N THR A 380 0.52 4.69 -11.94
CA THR A 380 -0.75 5.16 -11.36
C THR A 380 -1.23 6.44 -12.05
N THR A 381 -0.33 7.40 -12.28
CA THR A 381 -0.66 8.65 -12.97
C THR A 381 -1.09 8.39 -14.42
N LEU A 382 -0.35 7.56 -15.13
CA LEU A 382 -0.68 7.20 -16.52
C LEU A 382 -2.05 6.51 -16.63
N ALA A 383 -2.33 5.57 -15.71
CA ALA A 383 -3.61 4.86 -15.67
C ALA A 383 -4.77 5.85 -15.48
N LEU A 384 -4.69 6.68 -14.44
CA LEU A 384 -5.77 7.58 -14.10
C LEU A 384 -5.96 8.72 -15.10
N ASN A 385 -4.91 9.17 -15.80
CA ASN A 385 -5.00 10.16 -16.87
C ASN A 385 -5.79 9.67 -18.10
N GLN A 386 -6.06 8.37 -18.21
CA GLN A 386 -6.90 7.82 -19.28
C GLN A 386 -8.40 7.91 -18.99
N LEU A 387 -8.75 8.28 -17.77
CA LEU A 387 -10.13 8.30 -17.32
C LEU A 387 -10.68 9.73 -17.34
N PRO A 388 -11.95 9.91 -17.69
CA PRO A 388 -12.63 11.18 -17.47
C PRO A 388 -12.74 11.47 -15.97
N ASP A 389 -12.87 12.75 -15.62
CA ASP A 389 -12.79 13.21 -14.23
C ASP A 389 -13.85 12.56 -13.31
N ASP A 390 -15.03 12.24 -13.84
CA ASP A 390 -16.11 11.55 -13.12
C ASP A 390 -15.80 10.08 -12.80
N LEU A 391 -14.85 9.45 -13.48
CA LEU A 391 -14.38 8.08 -13.21
C LEU A 391 -13.09 8.02 -12.39
N ILE A 392 -12.42 9.14 -12.11
CA ILE A 392 -11.19 9.17 -11.32
C ILE A 392 -11.37 8.55 -9.92
N PRO A 393 -12.46 8.81 -9.15
CA PRO A 393 -12.67 8.14 -7.85
C PRO A 393 -12.70 6.62 -7.98
N HIS A 394 -13.42 6.10 -8.97
CA HIS A 394 -13.52 4.67 -9.23
C HIS A 394 -12.21 4.07 -9.72
N GLY A 395 -11.52 4.73 -10.66
CA GLY A 395 -10.21 4.31 -11.16
C GLY A 395 -9.17 4.25 -10.05
N THR A 396 -9.18 5.23 -9.17
CA THR A 396 -8.28 5.29 -8.01
C THR A 396 -8.56 4.14 -7.03
N ALA A 397 -9.83 3.89 -6.70
CA ALA A 397 -10.21 2.80 -5.81
C ALA A 397 -9.88 1.43 -6.44
N VAL A 398 -10.17 1.23 -7.74
CA VAL A 398 -9.78 0.02 -8.49
C VAL A 398 -8.27 -0.19 -8.43
N ASN A 399 -7.47 0.83 -8.80
CA ASN A 399 -6.01 0.73 -8.81
C ASN A 399 -5.46 0.34 -7.42
N ASN A 400 -5.91 1.00 -6.35
CA ASN A 400 -5.47 0.69 -4.99
C ASN A 400 -5.92 -0.70 -4.53
N THR A 401 -7.16 -1.11 -4.83
CA THR A 401 -7.68 -2.44 -4.50
C THR A 401 -6.85 -3.54 -5.15
N PHE A 402 -6.61 -3.42 -6.45
CA PHE A 402 -5.82 -4.42 -7.19
C PHE A 402 -4.37 -4.47 -6.73
N ARG A 403 -3.78 -3.32 -6.40
CA ARG A 403 -2.44 -3.27 -5.78
C ARG A 403 -2.43 -3.99 -4.43
N GLN A 404 -3.38 -3.73 -3.55
CA GLN A 404 -3.46 -4.39 -2.24
C GLN A 404 -3.59 -5.90 -2.38
N VAL A 405 -4.47 -6.37 -3.27
CA VAL A 405 -4.64 -7.80 -3.57
C VAL A 405 -3.36 -8.39 -4.15
N SER A 406 -2.70 -7.70 -5.09
CA SER A 406 -1.45 -8.18 -5.68
C SER A 406 -0.31 -8.28 -4.67
N GLY A 407 -0.24 -7.33 -3.72
CA GLY A 407 0.73 -7.37 -2.61
C GLY A 407 0.53 -8.60 -1.73
N SER A 408 -0.71 -8.90 -1.34
CA SER A 408 -1.05 -10.07 -0.53
C SER A 408 -0.74 -11.38 -1.26
N ILE A 409 -1.21 -11.53 -2.51
CA ILE A 409 -0.95 -12.71 -3.33
C ILE A 409 0.55 -12.87 -3.59
N GLY A 410 1.25 -11.79 -4.00
CA GLY A 410 2.66 -11.82 -4.31
C GLY A 410 3.51 -12.26 -3.12
N THR A 411 3.22 -11.73 -1.93
CA THR A 411 3.91 -12.13 -0.70
C THR A 411 3.66 -13.61 -0.39
N ALA A 412 2.41 -14.06 -0.41
CA ALA A 412 2.07 -15.45 -0.12
C ALA A 412 2.75 -16.43 -1.10
N VAL A 413 2.74 -16.11 -2.40
CA VAL A 413 3.39 -16.92 -3.44
C VAL A 413 4.91 -16.96 -3.24
N LEU A 414 5.54 -15.81 -3.02
CA LEU A 414 7.00 -15.75 -2.86
C LEU A 414 7.48 -16.43 -1.58
N VAL A 415 6.76 -16.27 -0.46
CA VAL A 415 7.07 -16.97 0.80
C VAL A 415 6.87 -18.48 0.66
N THR A 416 5.81 -18.91 -0.05
CA THR A 416 5.58 -20.32 -0.35
C THR A 416 6.72 -20.91 -1.20
N ILE A 417 7.14 -20.21 -2.24
CA ILE A 417 8.27 -20.65 -3.08
C ILE A 417 9.54 -20.75 -2.23
N MET A 418 9.79 -19.76 -1.37
CA MET A 418 10.93 -19.77 -0.44
C MET A 418 10.93 -21.03 0.43
N SER A 419 9.80 -21.36 1.03
CA SER A 419 9.70 -22.51 1.93
C SER A 419 9.73 -23.87 1.20
N THR A 420 9.10 -23.96 0.02
CA THR A 420 9.02 -25.22 -0.74
C THR A 420 10.28 -25.53 -1.56
N ALA A 421 10.99 -24.51 -2.01
CA ALA A 421 12.25 -24.66 -2.73
C ALA A 421 13.47 -24.78 -1.80
N ALA A 422 13.29 -24.57 -0.48
CA ALA A 422 14.32 -24.88 0.49
C ALA A 422 14.66 -26.39 0.46
N ILE A 423 15.96 -26.72 0.52
CA ILE A 423 16.42 -28.12 0.48
C ILE A 423 16.12 -28.77 1.86
N PRO A 424 15.28 -29.81 1.92
CA PRO A 424 14.93 -30.47 3.17
C PRO A 424 16.16 -31.10 3.85
N GLY A 425 16.37 -30.82 5.14
CA GLY A 425 17.52 -31.34 5.90
C GLY A 425 18.86 -30.70 5.51
N GLY A 426 18.84 -29.69 4.66
CA GLY A 426 19.99 -28.86 4.33
C GLY A 426 20.38 -27.93 5.49
N ASP A 427 21.63 -27.50 5.48
CA ASP A 427 22.12 -26.42 6.32
C ASP A 427 21.53 -25.05 5.90
N VAL A 428 22.08 -23.96 6.40
CA VAL A 428 21.64 -22.61 6.07
C VAL A 428 21.65 -22.35 4.56
N GLU A 429 22.60 -22.88 3.82
CA GLU A 429 22.65 -22.75 2.34
C GLU A 429 21.42 -23.36 1.66
N GLY A 430 20.92 -24.49 2.17
CA GLY A 430 19.69 -25.09 1.65
C GLY A 430 18.46 -24.21 1.82
N ILE A 431 18.39 -23.44 2.91
CA ILE A 431 17.29 -22.48 3.14
C ILE A 431 17.49 -21.25 2.24
N ILE A 432 18.72 -20.75 2.08
CA ILE A 432 19.07 -19.63 1.20
C ILE A 432 18.73 -19.97 -0.27
N HIS A 433 18.86 -21.24 -0.67
CA HIS A 433 18.42 -21.66 -1.99
C HIS A 433 16.95 -21.33 -2.25
N GLY A 434 16.06 -21.57 -1.29
CA GLY A 434 14.65 -21.18 -1.38
C GLY A 434 14.43 -19.68 -1.55
N VAL A 435 15.22 -18.87 -0.84
CA VAL A 435 15.23 -17.40 -0.99
C VAL A 435 15.63 -17.00 -2.41
N ASN A 436 16.70 -17.58 -2.94
CA ASN A 436 17.21 -17.30 -4.28
C ASN A 436 16.19 -17.66 -5.37
N ILE A 437 15.51 -18.79 -5.24
CA ILE A 437 14.42 -19.19 -6.17
C ILE A 437 13.24 -18.22 -6.09
N SER A 438 12.87 -17.73 -4.90
CA SER A 438 11.82 -16.72 -4.75
C SER A 438 12.18 -15.42 -5.48
N PHE A 439 13.43 -14.95 -5.34
CA PHE A 439 13.88 -13.77 -6.08
C PHE A 439 13.96 -14.03 -7.60
N LEU A 440 14.28 -15.24 -8.03
CA LEU A 440 14.24 -15.61 -9.44
C LEU A 440 12.83 -15.47 -10.02
N VAL A 441 11.82 -15.98 -9.33
CA VAL A 441 10.41 -15.86 -9.76
C VAL A 441 9.97 -14.39 -9.78
N ALA A 442 10.36 -13.59 -8.79
CA ALA A 442 10.08 -12.15 -8.77
C ALA A 442 10.80 -11.42 -9.93
N ALA A 443 12.03 -11.81 -10.27
CA ALA A 443 12.78 -11.26 -11.41
C ALA A 443 12.10 -11.60 -12.73
N ILE A 444 11.64 -12.84 -12.91
CA ILE A 444 10.88 -13.27 -14.10
C ILE A 444 9.61 -12.43 -14.25
N ALA A 445 8.86 -12.20 -13.17
CA ALA A 445 7.67 -11.36 -13.20
C ALA A 445 8.00 -9.91 -13.61
N ALA A 446 9.12 -9.35 -13.12
CA ALA A 446 9.60 -8.03 -13.52
C ALA A 446 10.03 -7.99 -15.01
N ILE A 447 10.66 -9.04 -15.53
CA ILE A 447 11.03 -9.19 -16.94
C ILE A 447 9.78 -9.24 -17.81
N ILE A 448 8.76 -10.02 -17.42
CA ILE A 448 7.48 -10.05 -18.14
C ILE A 448 6.87 -8.64 -18.15
N GLY A 449 6.86 -7.94 -17.01
CA GLY A 449 6.42 -6.55 -16.91
C GLY A 449 7.21 -5.64 -17.86
N PHE A 450 8.53 -5.80 -17.94
CA PHE A 450 9.38 -5.04 -18.86
C PHE A 450 8.94 -5.21 -20.31
N PHE A 451 8.75 -6.45 -20.79
CA PHE A 451 8.26 -6.69 -22.16
C PHE A 451 6.85 -6.16 -22.37
N LEU A 452 5.95 -6.28 -21.38
CA LEU A 452 4.60 -5.71 -21.47
C LEU A 452 4.63 -4.18 -21.56
N SER A 453 5.61 -3.51 -20.95
CA SER A 453 5.75 -2.05 -20.99
C SER A 453 5.96 -1.49 -22.40
N PHE A 454 6.41 -2.31 -23.37
CA PHE A 454 6.52 -1.88 -24.77
C PHE A 454 5.16 -1.65 -25.44
N LYS A 455 4.09 -2.23 -24.89
CA LYS A 455 2.71 -1.99 -25.37
C LYS A 455 2.12 -0.67 -24.85
N LEU A 456 2.81 0.02 -23.92
CA LEU A 456 2.38 1.35 -23.49
C LEU A 456 2.48 2.32 -24.65
N LYS A 457 1.36 2.91 -25.00
CA LYS A 457 1.25 4.03 -25.93
C LYS A 457 1.06 5.29 -25.09
N GLU A 458 1.76 6.37 -25.46
CA GLU A 458 1.43 7.69 -24.94
C GLU A 458 0.19 8.16 -25.70
N GLY A 459 -0.87 8.52 -24.97
CA GLY A 459 -2.04 9.17 -25.53
C GLY A 459 -1.77 10.64 -25.77
#